data_6ba9786839df9b6809f0a998516aa5cf
#
_entry.id   6ba9786839df9b6809f0a998516aa5cf
#
_cell.length_a   1.000
_cell.length_b   1.000
_cell.length_c   1.000
_cell.angle_alpha   90.00
_cell.angle_beta   90.00
_cell.angle_gamma   90.00
#
_symmetry.space_group_name_H-M   'P 1'
#
loop_
_entity.id
_entity.type
_entity.pdbx_description
1 polymer ?
#
loop_
_entity_poly.entity_id
_entity_poly.type
_entity_poly.pdbx_seq_one_letter_code
_entity_poly.pdbx_strand_id
1 'polypeptide(L)'
;SYILFCMFISTFSVFSVDMYLDEEGISTVIKYKYAHWPQPDNMTMLRQRLIDLHSDEHTTSCVAEAARFHAQRTFNSTYMYVFAYHSLTSTAYPYWMGAPRGSELDYLFGMPFVNESNWMPWHGLQKRQVFTYVDEEISNYTMQLFVNFARYG
;
A
#
# COMPACT_ATOMS: atom_id res chain seq x y z
N SER A 1 15.22 7.70 -7.40
CA SER A 1 16.06 7.46 -6.20
C SER A 1 15.38 7.83 -4.89
N TYR A 2 14.41 8.77 -4.85
CA TYR A 2 13.71 9.18 -3.61
C TYR A 2 12.62 8.19 -3.17
N ILE A 3 11.98 7.50 -4.10
CA ILE A 3 10.99 6.44 -3.78
C ILE A 3 11.65 5.27 -3.03
N LEU A 4 12.87 4.91 -3.41
CA LEU A 4 13.68 3.89 -2.71
C LEU A 4 14.08 4.33 -1.29
N PHE A 5 14.28 5.63 -1.05
CA PHE A 5 14.67 6.15 0.26
C PHE A 5 13.51 6.09 1.27
N CYS A 6 12.27 6.40 0.87
CA CYS A 6 11.09 6.22 1.72
C CYS A 6 10.80 4.74 2.02
N MET A 7 11.09 3.83 1.09
CA MET A 7 10.96 2.38 1.32
C MET A 7 11.97 1.86 2.37
N PHE A 8 13.14 2.47 2.50
CA PHE A 8 14.17 2.09 3.48
C PHE A 8 13.91 2.63 4.89
N ILE A 9 13.31 3.82 5.01
CA ILE A 9 12.99 4.42 6.33
C ILE A 9 11.83 3.69 7.00
N SER A 10 10.91 3.12 6.23
CA SER A 10 9.76 2.38 6.76
C SER A 10 10.12 1.11 7.56
N THR A 11 11.29 0.52 7.33
CA THR A 11 11.77 -0.64 8.10
C THR A 11 12.43 -0.27 9.44
N PHE A 12 12.76 1.00 9.64
CA PHE A 12 13.44 1.47 10.85
C PHE A 12 12.49 2.08 11.90
N SER A 13 11.23 2.33 11.54
CA SER A 13 10.28 3.09 12.34
C SER A 13 9.53 2.29 13.43
N VAL A 14 9.71 0.97 13.51
CA VAL A 14 9.07 0.15 14.56
C VAL A 14 9.62 0.45 15.97
N PHE A 15 10.74 1.19 16.06
CA PHE A 15 11.41 1.52 17.33
C PHE A 15 11.26 2.99 17.76
N SER A 16 10.46 3.80 17.08
CA SER A 16 10.44 5.25 17.37
C SER A 16 9.37 5.72 18.35
N VAL A 17 8.67 4.82 19.03
CA VAL A 17 7.76 5.21 20.12
C VAL A 17 8.54 5.88 21.27
N ASP A 18 9.80 5.48 21.48
CA ASP A 18 10.68 6.05 22.50
C ASP A 18 11.22 7.46 22.16
N MET A 19 10.98 7.99 20.96
CA MET A 19 11.45 9.32 20.54
C MET A 19 10.49 10.47 20.86
N TYR A 20 9.28 10.19 21.32
CA TYR A 20 8.32 11.23 21.62
C TYR A 20 8.41 11.66 23.10
N LEU A 21 8.65 12.96 23.30
CA LEU A 21 8.76 13.57 24.66
C LEU A 21 7.43 13.57 25.45
N ASP A 22 6.29 13.32 24.77
CA ASP A 22 4.95 13.27 25.35
C ASP A 22 4.17 12.06 24.82
N GLU A 23 4.47 10.90 25.36
CA GLU A 23 3.82 9.63 25.01
C GLU A 23 2.29 9.64 25.29
N GLU A 24 1.87 10.23 26.39
CA GLU A 24 0.46 10.23 26.81
C GLU A 24 -0.40 11.12 25.91
N GLY A 25 0.09 12.32 25.59
CA GLY A 25 -0.56 13.26 24.68
C GLY A 25 -0.71 12.70 23.28
N ILE A 26 0.36 12.15 22.72
CA ILE A 26 0.38 11.56 21.38
C ILE A 26 -0.54 10.34 21.31
N SER A 27 -0.47 9.44 22.29
CA SER A 27 -1.35 8.28 22.38
C SER A 27 -2.82 8.67 22.40
N THR A 28 -3.16 9.73 23.14
CA THR A 28 -4.53 10.26 23.21
C THR A 28 -5.01 10.78 21.86
N VAL A 29 -4.19 11.56 21.15
CA VAL A 29 -4.52 12.09 19.83
C VAL A 29 -4.69 10.97 18.79
N ILE A 30 -3.81 9.97 18.80
CA ILE A 30 -3.91 8.80 17.93
C ILE A 30 -5.21 8.03 18.20
N LYS A 31 -5.50 7.72 19.44
CA LYS A 31 -6.75 7.06 19.84
C LYS A 31 -7.96 7.86 19.39
N TYR A 32 -7.95 9.17 19.58
CA TYR A 32 -9.04 10.03 19.14
C TYR A 32 -9.25 9.97 17.62
N LYS A 33 -8.19 10.06 16.83
CA LYS A 33 -8.25 10.07 15.36
C LYS A 33 -8.71 8.73 14.78
N TYR A 34 -8.23 7.61 15.32
CA TYR A 34 -8.48 6.28 14.77
C TYR A 34 -9.56 5.48 15.50
N ALA A 35 -10.18 6.02 16.58
CA ALA A 35 -11.33 5.37 17.17
C ALA A 35 -12.55 5.40 16.25
N HIS A 36 -13.31 4.32 16.23
CA HIS A 36 -14.61 4.27 15.57
C HIS A 36 -15.70 4.71 16.54
N TRP A 37 -15.89 6.01 16.69
CA TRP A 37 -16.75 6.62 17.69
C TRP A 37 -18.19 6.10 17.74
N PRO A 38 -18.87 5.78 16.60
CA PRO A 38 -20.22 5.23 16.66
C PRO A 38 -20.31 3.87 17.37
N GLN A 39 -19.24 3.05 17.28
CA GLN A 39 -19.17 1.71 17.86
C GLN A 39 -17.71 1.39 18.25
N PRO A 40 -17.18 1.94 19.34
CA PRO A 40 -15.78 1.79 19.70
C PRO A 40 -15.37 0.35 20.04
N ASP A 41 -16.33 -0.50 20.44
CA ASP A 41 -16.10 -1.90 20.80
C ASP A 41 -16.26 -2.87 19.61
N ASN A 42 -16.55 -2.35 18.41
CA ASN A 42 -16.68 -3.18 17.21
C ASN A 42 -15.30 -3.66 16.73
N MET A 43 -14.99 -4.93 16.99
CA MET A 43 -13.69 -5.54 16.66
C MET A 43 -13.34 -5.51 15.18
N THR A 44 -14.33 -5.56 14.29
CA THR A 44 -14.09 -5.46 12.84
C THR A 44 -13.65 -4.05 12.46
N MET A 45 -14.32 -3.04 13.00
CA MET A 45 -13.95 -1.64 12.77
C MET A 45 -12.63 -1.28 13.44
N LEU A 46 -12.38 -1.80 14.63
CA LEU A 46 -11.10 -1.60 15.32
C LEU A 46 -9.93 -2.18 14.51
N ARG A 47 -10.10 -3.37 13.95
CA ARG A 47 -9.09 -3.97 13.06
C ARG A 47 -8.82 -3.07 11.84
N GLN A 48 -9.86 -2.57 11.19
CA GLN A 48 -9.70 -1.67 10.05
C GLN A 48 -8.94 -0.39 10.43
N ARG A 49 -9.30 0.22 11.57
CA ARG A 49 -8.62 1.43 12.07
C ARG A 49 -7.16 1.20 12.44
N LEU A 50 -6.83 0.01 12.92
CA LEU A 50 -5.43 -0.38 13.16
C LEU A 50 -4.64 -0.52 11.85
N ILE A 51 -5.26 -1.07 10.80
CA ILE A 51 -4.64 -1.15 9.47
C ILE A 51 -4.43 0.27 8.91
N ASP A 52 -5.44 1.14 9.02
CA ASP A 52 -5.35 2.53 8.57
C ASP A 52 -4.21 3.27 9.29
N LEU A 53 -4.14 3.15 10.63
CA LEU A 53 -3.07 3.73 11.45
C LEU A 53 -1.69 3.25 10.99
N HIS A 54 -1.52 1.94 10.84
CA HIS A 54 -0.25 1.37 10.44
C HIS A 54 0.16 1.78 9.02
N SER A 55 -0.81 1.83 8.11
CA SER A 55 -0.58 2.29 6.73
C SER A 55 -0.21 3.77 6.67
N ASP A 56 -0.89 4.60 7.45
CA ASP A 56 -0.63 6.04 7.52
C ASP A 56 0.75 6.32 8.13
N GLU A 57 1.12 5.60 9.19
CA GLU A 57 2.41 5.76 9.85
C GLU A 57 3.58 5.33 8.94
N HIS A 58 3.50 4.14 8.36
CA HIS A 58 4.64 3.53 7.67
C HIS A 58 4.76 3.88 6.18
N THR A 59 3.67 4.29 5.53
CA THR A 59 3.68 4.45 4.08
C THR A 59 3.05 5.76 3.63
N THR A 60 1.78 6.00 3.98
CA THR A 60 0.98 7.08 3.37
C THR A 60 1.56 8.45 3.67
N SER A 61 1.94 8.71 4.93
CA SER A 61 2.50 10.01 5.34
C SER A 61 3.84 10.30 4.65
N CYS A 62 4.73 9.33 4.61
CA CYS A 62 6.03 9.48 3.97
C CYS A 62 5.92 9.70 2.46
N VAL A 63 5.07 8.93 1.78
CA VAL A 63 4.85 9.07 0.33
C VAL A 63 4.20 10.41 0.01
N ALA A 64 3.19 10.83 0.77
CA ALA A 64 2.52 12.12 0.58
C ALA A 64 3.49 13.30 0.80
N GLU A 65 4.33 13.22 1.83
CA GLU A 65 5.33 14.25 2.09
C GLU A 65 6.40 14.31 1.00
N ALA A 66 6.91 13.17 0.55
CA ALA A 66 7.86 13.09 -0.54
C ALA A 66 7.28 13.65 -1.84
N ALA A 67 6.03 13.32 -2.18
CA ALA A 67 5.33 13.85 -3.34
C ALA A 67 5.17 15.37 -3.25
N ARG A 68 4.81 15.91 -2.07
CA ARG A 68 4.69 17.34 -1.82
C ARG A 68 6.03 18.06 -2.01
N PHE A 69 7.11 17.54 -1.44
CA PHE A 69 8.45 18.14 -1.62
C PHE A 69 8.92 18.11 -3.06
N HIS A 70 8.64 17.00 -3.77
CA HIS A 70 8.99 16.90 -5.18
C HIS A 70 8.22 17.93 -6.01
N ALA A 71 6.90 18.03 -5.82
CA ALA A 71 6.03 18.99 -6.52
C ALA A 71 6.42 20.46 -6.27
N GLN A 72 6.95 20.78 -5.09
CA GLN A 72 7.40 22.15 -4.76
C GLN A 72 8.74 22.52 -5.39
N ARG A 73 9.59 21.54 -5.71
CA ARG A 73 10.98 21.78 -6.12
C ARG A 73 11.25 21.51 -7.59
N THR A 74 10.33 20.89 -8.31
CA THR A 74 10.49 20.57 -9.72
C THR A 74 9.46 21.29 -10.55
N PHE A 75 9.87 21.69 -11.78
CA PHE A 75 8.95 22.24 -12.78
C PHE A 75 8.11 21.14 -13.46
N ASN A 76 8.45 19.87 -13.23
CA ASN A 76 7.77 18.73 -13.83
C ASN A 76 6.60 18.29 -12.96
N SER A 77 5.61 17.66 -13.59
CA SER A 77 4.44 17.11 -12.92
C SER A 77 4.83 16.00 -11.94
N THR A 78 4.15 15.96 -10.81
CA THR A 78 4.31 14.90 -9.81
C THR A 78 3.03 14.12 -9.75
N TYR A 79 3.13 12.81 -9.88
CA TYR A 79 1.99 11.91 -9.84
C TYR A 79 2.08 11.01 -8.61
N MET A 80 0.95 10.77 -7.97
CA MET A 80 0.80 9.82 -6.88
C MET A 80 -0.36 8.87 -7.21
N TYR A 81 -0.17 7.59 -6.96
CA TYR A 81 -1.23 6.60 -7.12
C TYR A 81 -1.47 5.82 -5.83
N VAL A 82 -2.67 5.29 -5.70
CA VAL A 82 -3.04 4.36 -4.64
C VAL A 82 -3.59 3.10 -5.30
N PHE A 83 -2.94 1.97 -5.06
CA PHE A 83 -3.46 0.68 -5.50
C PHE A 83 -4.37 0.13 -4.40
N ALA A 84 -5.67 0.06 -4.68
CA ALA A 84 -6.70 -0.36 -3.72
C ALA A 84 -7.45 -1.63 -4.16
N TYR A 85 -7.05 -2.24 -5.28
CA TYR A 85 -7.71 -3.42 -5.79
C TYR A 85 -7.33 -4.68 -5.01
N HIS A 86 -8.33 -5.47 -4.64
CA HIS A 86 -8.17 -6.78 -4.03
C HIS A 86 -8.94 -7.80 -4.86
N SER A 87 -8.24 -8.82 -5.38
CA SER A 87 -8.87 -9.88 -6.15
C SER A 87 -9.80 -10.73 -5.28
N LEU A 88 -11.00 -10.98 -5.78
CA LEU A 88 -11.99 -11.83 -5.10
C LEU A 88 -11.56 -13.29 -4.97
N THR A 89 -10.64 -13.72 -5.83
CA THR A 89 -10.08 -15.07 -5.85
C THR A 89 -8.75 -15.18 -5.11
N SER A 90 -8.29 -14.07 -4.48
CA SER A 90 -7.03 -14.08 -3.75
C SER A 90 -7.06 -15.11 -2.62
N THR A 91 -6.13 -16.05 -2.69
CA THR A 91 -5.86 -17.02 -1.62
C THR A 91 -4.67 -16.62 -0.76
N ALA A 92 -3.92 -15.61 -1.20
CA ALA A 92 -2.71 -15.13 -0.54
C ALA A 92 -3.04 -14.27 0.68
N TYR A 93 -4.07 -13.44 0.55
CA TYR A 93 -4.45 -12.47 1.57
C TYR A 93 -5.95 -12.56 1.87
N PRO A 94 -6.37 -12.48 3.13
CA PRO A 94 -7.78 -12.45 3.47
C PRO A 94 -8.42 -11.12 3.03
N TYR A 95 -9.69 -11.17 2.64
CA TYR A 95 -10.43 -10.01 2.11
C TYR A 95 -10.38 -8.75 3.01
N TRP A 96 -10.40 -8.94 4.33
CA TRP A 96 -10.35 -7.82 5.28
C TRP A 96 -9.03 -7.04 5.26
N MET A 97 -7.98 -7.59 4.66
CA MET A 97 -6.68 -6.92 4.54
C MET A 97 -6.64 -5.91 3.38
N GLY A 98 -7.58 -5.98 2.44
CA GLY A 98 -7.60 -5.15 1.26
C GLY A 98 -6.42 -5.44 0.33
N ALA A 99 -5.79 -4.39 -0.19
CA ALA A 99 -4.61 -4.48 -1.04
C ALA A 99 -3.34 -4.30 -0.19
N PRO A 100 -2.69 -5.37 0.26
CA PRO A 100 -1.46 -5.25 1.05
C PRO A 100 -0.31 -4.76 0.17
N ARG A 101 0.69 -4.16 0.81
CA ARG A 101 1.90 -3.66 0.14
C ARG A 101 2.56 -4.75 -0.69
N GLY A 102 2.86 -4.43 -1.94
CA GLY A 102 3.48 -5.33 -2.90
C GLY A 102 2.49 -6.13 -3.74
N SER A 103 1.19 -6.13 -3.41
CA SER A 103 0.16 -6.78 -4.23
C SER A 103 0.01 -6.14 -5.62
N GLU A 104 0.36 -4.87 -5.76
CA GLU A 104 0.38 -4.17 -7.04
C GLU A 104 1.41 -4.74 -8.02
N LEU A 105 2.47 -5.39 -7.53
CA LEU A 105 3.54 -5.94 -8.37
C LEU A 105 3.04 -7.06 -9.28
N ASP A 106 2.13 -7.89 -8.79
CA ASP A 106 1.54 -8.94 -9.61
C ASP A 106 0.82 -8.38 -10.84
N TYR A 107 0.13 -7.25 -10.67
CA TYR A 107 -0.59 -6.58 -11.75
C TYR A 107 0.35 -5.76 -12.65
N LEU A 108 1.34 -5.12 -12.07
CA LEU A 108 2.33 -4.32 -12.79
C LEU A 108 3.21 -5.18 -13.70
N PHE A 109 3.55 -6.39 -13.28
CA PHE A 109 4.37 -7.32 -14.05
C PHE A 109 3.56 -8.34 -14.87
N GLY A 110 2.24 -8.18 -14.95
CA GLY A 110 1.39 -8.99 -15.82
C GLY A 110 1.23 -10.44 -15.37
N MET A 111 1.32 -10.73 -14.07
CA MET A 111 1.13 -12.07 -13.53
C MET A 111 -0.20 -12.72 -13.92
N PRO A 112 -1.34 -11.98 -14.06
CA PRO A 112 -2.59 -12.56 -14.55
C PRO A 112 -2.49 -13.19 -15.95
N PHE A 113 -1.54 -12.78 -16.78
CA PHE A 113 -1.33 -13.32 -18.14
C PHE A 113 -0.32 -14.46 -18.19
N VAL A 114 0.34 -14.80 -17.09
CA VAL A 114 1.38 -15.82 -17.06
C VAL A 114 0.76 -17.22 -16.98
N ASN A 115 1.15 -18.09 -17.91
CA ASN A 115 0.73 -19.48 -17.92
C ASN A 115 1.21 -20.23 -16.67
N GLU A 116 0.45 -21.27 -16.31
CA GLU A 116 0.69 -22.10 -15.11
C GLU A 116 2.13 -22.63 -14.95
N SER A 117 2.75 -22.98 -16.07
CA SER A 117 4.11 -23.54 -16.10
C SER A 117 5.22 -22.52 -15.80
N ASN A 118 4.93 -21.23 -15.93
CA ASN A 118 5.92 -20.15 -15.80
C ASN A 118 5.70 -19.29 -14.57
N TRP A 119 4.78 -19.69 -13.69
CA TRP A 119 4.47 -18.92 -12.51
C TRP A 119 5.62 -18.93 -11.50
N MET A 120 6.12 -17.76 -11.15
CA MET A 120 7.11 -17.58 -10.09
C MET A 120 6.53 -16.74 -8.96
N PRO A 121 6.53 -17.21 -7.70
CA PRO A 121 6.06 -16.43 -6.56
C PRO A 121 7.07 -15.32 -6.21
N TRP A 122 6.72 -14.07 -6.47
CA TRP A 122 7.53 -12.90 -6.12
C TRP A 122 7.69 -12.69 -4.61
N HIS A 123 6.71 -13.14 -3.84
CA HIS A 123 6.61 -12.90 -2.40
C HIS A 123 6.89 -14.14 -1.55
N GLY A 124 7.47 -15.18 -2.10
CA GLY A 124 7.67 -16.43 -1.37
C GLY A 124 6.38 -17.16 -1.02
N LEU A 125 5.24 -16.72 -1.56
CA LEU A 125 3.96 -17.38 -1.38
C LEU A 125 3.96 -18.70 -2.17
N GLN A 126 3.87 -19.81 -1.47
CA GLN A 126 3.89 -21.14 -2.06
C GLN A 126 2.60 -21.50 -2.81
N LYS A 127 1.53 -20.70 -2.65
CA LYS A 127 0.24 -20.96 -3.31
C LYS A 127 0.09 -20.07 -4.52
N ARG A 128 -0.18 -20.71 -5.66
CA ARG A 128 -0.57 -20.04 -6.88
C ARG A 128 -1.88 -19.29 -6.65
N GLN A 129 -1.91 -18.03 -7.03
CA GLN A 129 -3.14 -17.24 -7.12
C GLN A 129 -3.86 -17.57 -8.43
N VAL A 130 -5.17 -17.81 -8.35
CA VAL A 130 -6.02 -17.91 -9.54
C VAL A 130 -6.50 -16.51 -9.89
N PHE A 131 -6.18 -16.04 -11.08
CA PHE A 131 -6.61 -14.75 -11.58
C PHE A 131 -7.89 -14.90 -12.41
N THR A 132 -8.73 -13.88 -12.38
CA THR A 132 -9.96 -13.77 -13.15
C THR A 132 -9.77 -12.82 -14.34
N TYR A 133 -10.74 -12.75 -15.24
CA TYR A 133 -10.75 -11.76 -16.32
C TYR A 133 -10.66 -10.31 -15.79
N VAL A 134 -11.28 -10.03 -14.65
CA VAL A 134 -11.18 -8.70 -14.03
C VAL A 134 -9.74 -8.41 -13.58
N ASP A 135 -9.04 -9.40 -13.07
CA ASP A 135 -7.63 -9.28 -12.71
C ASP A 135 -6.76 -8.94 -13.93
N GLU A 136 -7.04 -9.57 -15.08
CA GLU A 136 -6.37 -9.27 -16.35
C GLU A 136 -6.62 -7.82 -16.82
N GLU A 137 -7.85 -7.34 -16.72
CA GLU A 137 -8.18 -5.94 -17.04
C GLU A 137 -7.43 -4.95 -16.13
N ILE A 138 -7.43 -5.21 -14.82
CA ILE A 138 -6.70 -4.36 -13.85
C ILE A 138 -5.20 -4.38 -14.12
N SER A 139 -4.65 -5.55 -14.45
CA SER A 139 -3.23 -5.67 -14.81
C SER A 139 -2.89 -4.87 -16.07
N ASN A 140 -3.72 -4.99 -17.10
CA ASN A 140 -3.52 -4.23 -18.35
C ASN A 140 -3.57 -2.71 -18.09
N TYR A 141 -4.53 -2.26 -17.29
CA TYR A 141 -4.65 -0.85 -16.89
C TYR A 141 -3.42 -0.37 -16.12
N THR A 142 -2.98 -1.14 -15.15
CA THR A 142 -1.81 -0.81 -14.32
C THR A 142 -0.55 -0.71 -15.16
N MET A 143 -0.29 -1.68 -16.02
CA MET A 143 0.85 -1.64 -16.96
C MET A 143 0.81 -0.42 -17.86
N GLN A 144 -0.36 -0.10 -18.43
CA GLN A 144 -0.51 1.07 -19.31
C GLN A 144 -0.23 2.39 -18.58
N LEU A 145 -0.69 2.55 -17.35
CA LEU A 145 -0.41 3.74 -16.54
C LEU A 145 1.10 3.96 -16.35
N PHE A 146 1.82 2.89 -15.97
CA PHE A 146 3.27 2.97 -15.77
C PHE A 146 4.03 3.20 -17.07
N VAL A 147 3.62 2.56 -18.17
CA VAL A 147 4.23 2.79 -19.50
C VAL A 147 4.00 4.22 -19.97
N ASN A 148 2.78 4.75 -19.80
CA ASN A 148 2.46 6.13 -20.16
C ASN A 148 3.27 7.13 -19.34
N PHE A 149 3.38 6.91 -18.02
CA PHE A 149 4.23 7.72 -17.16
C PHE A 149 5.70 7.67 -17.59
N ALA A 150 6.23 6.50 -17.94
CA ALA A 150 7.61 6.36 -18.38
C ALA A 150 7.90 7.06 -19.73
N ARG A 151 6.88 7.17 -20.60
CA ARG A 151 7.01 7.77 -21.95
C ARG A 151 6.77 9.27 -21.97
N TYR A 152 5.82 9.73 -21.17
CA TYR A 152 5.30 11.10 -21.30
C TYR A 152 5.48 11.94 -20.04
N GLY A 153 5.87 11.35 -18.92
CA GLY A 153 6.16 12.02 -17.65
C GLY A 153 4.92 12.25 -16.81
#